data_704538454a9d139695364b2204af8aba
#
_entry.id   704538454a9d139695364b2204af8aba
#
_cell.length_a   1.000
_cell.length_b   1.000
_cell.length_c   1.000
_cell.angle_alpha   90.00
_cell.angle_beta   90.00
_cell.angle_gamma   90.00
#
_symmetry.space_group_name_H-M   'P 1'
#
loop_
_entity.id
_entity.type
_entity.pdbx_description
1 polymer ?
#
loop_
_entity_poly.entity_id
_entity_poly.type
_entity_poly.pdbx_seq_one_letter_code
_entity_poly.pdbx_strand_id
1 'polypeptide(L)'
;MAADSLDENNRLHTLLGNVPDKAHNRLRDPIASINGRRPAPLQDWHPETCGDIDMAISAEGTWYHEGVAIRRTELWQLFAGILRREADGHYYLVTPVEKCRVSVALHPLIITDIEPQSDPQGAVLMASLNAGGVFPISAAYPIALEPRASGAAYISLPQGLSALCSRAAWYRLVAMAGDDNVIASGGVRFPLS
;
A
#
# COMPACT_ATOMS: atom_id res chain seq x y z
N MET A 1 10.87 18.42 29.33
CA MET A 1 10.33 18.31 27.97
C MET A 1 11.31 17.76 26.92
N ALA A 2 12.53 17.35 27.29
CA ALA A 2 13.52 16.82 26.32
C ALA A 2 13.75 15.30 26.41
N ALA A 3 13.13 14.61 27.34
CA ALA A 3 13.32 13.16 27.56
C ALA A 3 12.39 12.28 26.68
N ASP A 4 11.23 12.81 26.26
CA ASP A 4 10.24 12.06 25.47
C ASP A 4 10.67 11.90 24.00
N SER A 5 11.33 12.91 23.43
CA SER A 5 11.80 12.90 22.04
C SER A 5 12.94 11.89 21.75
N LEU A 6 13.73 11.54 22.77
CA LEU A 6 14.81 10.55 22.63
C LEU A 6 14.29 9.12 22.64
N ASP A 7 13.17 8.87 23.30
CA ASP A 7 12.56 7.53 23.41
C ASP A 7 11.80 7.16 22.12
N GLU A 8 11.17 8.13 21.47
CA GLU A 8 10.48 7.92 20.18
C GLU A 8 11.44 7.67 19.01
N ASN A 9 12.53 8.41 18.92
CA ASN A 9 13.57 8.15 17.94
C ASN A 9 14.21 6.76 18.14
N ASN A 10 14.33 6.32 19.38
CA ASN A 10 14.80 4.97 19.70
C ASN A 10 13.79 3.90 19.33
N ARG A 11 12.49 4.16 19.42
CA ARG A 11 11.43 3.25 18.96
C ARG A 11 11.45 3.07 17.45
N LEU A 12 11.62 4.14 16.66
CA LEU A 12 11.77 4.04 15.21
C LEU A 12 13.03 3.24 14.82
N HIS A 13 14.14 3.43 15.54
CA HIS A 13 15.35 2.63 15.35
C HIS A 13 15.15 1.15 15.71
N THR A 14 14.34 0.85 16.71
CA THR A 14 13.99 -0.53 17.10
C THR A 14 13.10 -1.19 16.05
N LEU A 15 12.12 -0.45 15.50
CA LEU A 15 11.30 -0.91 14.38
C LEU A 15 12.15 -1.24 13.13
N LEU A 16 13.18 -0.43 12.86
CA LEU A 16 14.08 -0.60 11.72
C LEU A 16 15.13 -1.71 11.94
N GLY A 17 15.59 -1.93 13.16
CA GLY A 17 16.64 -2.90 13.49
C GLY A 17 16.19 -4.36 13.45
N ASN A 18 14.90 -4.64 13.51
CA ASN A 18 14.35 -6.00 13.56
C ASN A 18 13.80 -6.51 12.20
N VAL A 19 13.93 -5.75 11.12
CA VAL A 19 13.56 -6.23 9.78
C VAL A 19 14.74 -7.00 9.18
N PRO A 20 14.64 -8.31 8.93
CA PRO A 20 15.75 -9.10 8.44
C PRO A 20 16.19 -8.67 7.03
N ASP A 21 17.44 -8.24 6.90
CA ASP A 21 18.05 -7.78 5.64
C ASP A 21 18.67 -8.94 4.81
N LYS A 22 18.14 -10.14 4.91
CA LYS A 22 18.72 -11.29 4.17
C LYS A 22 17.67 -11.98 3.31
N ALA A 23 17.62 -11.63 2.02
CA ALA A 23 17.42 -12.60 0.93
C ALA A 23 17.51 -11.93 -0.45
N HIS A 24 18.70 -11.93 -1.03
CA HIS A 24 18.87 -11.85 -2.48
C HIS A 24 18.52 -13.20 -3.10
N ASN A 25 17.72 -13.12 -4.19
CA ASN A 25 17.55 -14.11 -5.23
C ASN A 25 16.53 -15.24 -5.00
N ARG A 26 15.31 -15.04 -5.53
CA ARG A 26 14.61 -16.01 -6.39
C ARG A 26 13.61 -15.28 -7.28
N LEU A 27 13.99 -15.12 -8.54
CA LEU A 27 13.10 -14.91 -9.66
C LEU A 27 12.15 -16.11 -9.77
N ARG A 28 10.87 -15.91 -9.51
CA ARG A 28 9.68 -16.60 -10.01
C ARG A 28 8.59 -16.58 -8.95
N ASP A 29 8.01 -15.42 -8.83
CA ASP A 29 6.56 -15.21 -8.72
C ASP A 29 6.39 -13.69 -8.78
N PRO A 30 5.53 -13.15 -9.65
CA PRO A 30 5.10 -11.77 -9.54
C PRO A 30 4.14 -11.67 -8.36
N ILE A 31 4.60 -12.04 -7.19
CA ILE A 31 3.86 -11.78 -5.97
C ILE A 31 4.06 -10.31 -5.72
N ALA A 32 3.04 -9.63 -6.11
CA ALA A 32 2.82 -8.25 -5.85
C ALA A 32 3.08 -7.97 -4.37
N SER A 33 4.23 -7.41 -4.07
CA SER A 33 4.55 -6.93 -2.74
C SER A 33 4.36 -5.42 -2.70
N ILE A 34 3.89 -4.92 -1.57
CA ILE A 34 3.55 -3.49 -1.41
C ILE A 34 4.71 -2.57 -1.79
N ASN A 35 5.93 -2.93 -1.44
CA ASN A 35 7.12 -2.12 -1.65
C ASN A 35 8.12 -2.70 -2.67
N GLY A 36 7.69 -3.65 -3.49
CA GLY A 36 8.55 -4.32 -4.48
C GLY A 36 9.64 -5.21 -3.87
N ARG A 37 9.65 -5.40 -2.55
CA ARG A 37 10.60 -6.27 -1.82
C ARG A 37 9.91 -7.55 -1.38
N ARG A 38 10.69 -8.53 -0.89
CA ARG A 38 10.10 -9.73 -0.30
C ARG A 38 9.13 -9.34 0.82
N PRO A 39 7.85 -9.82 0.78
CA PRO A 39 6.88 -9.49 1.80
C PRO A 39 7.34 -9.96 3.18
N ALA A 40 7.12 -9.12 4.20
CA ALA A 40 7.22 -9.56 5.58
C ALA A 40 6.08 -10.55 5.89
N PRO A 41 6.30 -11.57 6.72
CA PRO A 41 5.27 -12.55 7.09
C PRO A 41 4.31 -11.96 8.13
N LEU A 42 3.62 -10.88 7.77
CA LEU A 42 2.75 -10.11 8.67
C LEU A 42 1.61 -10.95 9.27
N GLN A 43 1.17 -11.99 8.56
CA GLN A 43 0.15 -12.92 9.03
C GLN A 43 0.60 -13.71 10.28
N ASP A 44 1.92 -13.86 10.47
CA ASP A 44 2.49 -14.61 11.59
C ASP A 44 2.83 -13.71 12.79
N TRP A 45 2.69 -12.40 12.63
CA TRP A 45 3.04 -11.42 13.66
C TRP A 45 1.79 -10.94 14.40
N HIS A 46 1.69 -11.30 15.67
CA HIS A 46 0.56 -10.97 16.56
C HIS A 46 1.06 -10.34 17.86
N PRO A 47 1.75 -9.18 17.79
CA PRO A 47 2.25 -8.53 19.01
C PRO A 47 1.10 -8.07 19.90
N GLU A 48 1.25 -8.27 21.21
CA GLU A 48 0.29 -7.80 22.23
C GLU A 48 0.48 -6.30 22.48
N THR A 49 1.71 -5.83 22.41
CA THR A 49 2.03 -4.42 22.68
C THR A 49 1.53 -3.54 21.56
N CYS A 50 0.70 -2.57 21.91
CA CYS A 50 0.24 -1.53 21.01
C CYS A 50 0.74 -0.18 21.51
N GLY A 51 1.59 0.48 20.71
CA GLY A 51 2.04 1.86 20.93
C GLY A 51 1.32 2.82 20.01
N ASP A 52 1.24 4.07 20.42
CA ASP A 52 0.90 5.18 19.53
C ASP A 52 2.20 5.88 19.12
N ILE A 53 2.33 6.10 17.82
CA ILE A 53 3.37 6.95 17.26
C ILE A 53 2.67 8.04 16.46
N ASP A 54 3.20 9.25 16.47
CA ASP A 54 2.65 10.34 15.65
C ASP A 54 3.04 10.13 14.20
N MET A 55 2.44 9.08 13.59
CA MET A 55 2.57 8.80 12.17
C MET A 55 1.25 8.96 11.46
N ALA A 56 1.30 9.65 10.32
CA ALA A 56 0.14 9.88 9.48
C ALA A 56 0.45 9.70 7.99
N ILE A 57 -0.58 9.29 7.24
CA ILE A 57 -0.55 9.23 5.78
C ILE A 57 -1.66 10.14 5.25
N SER A 58 -1.30 11.14 4.44
CA SER A 58 -2.27 12.06 3.84
C SER A 58 -3.10 11.38 2.74
N ALA A 59 -4.14 12.05 2.26
CA ALA A 59 -4.96 11.56 1.16
C ALA A 59 -4.18 11.39 -0.16
N GLU A 60 -3.08 12.11 -0.32
CA GLU A 60 -2.15 12.04 -1.46
C GLU A 60 -1.07 10.97 -1.27
N GLY A 61 -1.10 10.20 -0.17
CA GLY A 61 -0.15 9.13 0.12
C GLY A 61 1.21 9.62 0.64
N THR A 62 1.29 10.87 1.15
CA THR A 62 2.50 11.38 1.79
C THR A 62 2.54 10.94 3.25
N TRP A 63 3.68 10.42 3.66
CA TRP A 63 3.93 9.96 5.03
C TRP A 63 4.52 11.09 5.88
N TYR A 64 4.02 11.21 7.10
CA TYR A 64 4.44 12.18 8.09
C TYR A 64 4.83 11.50 9.39
N HIS A 65 5.81 12.04 10.07
CA HIS A 65 6.15 11.71 11.46
C HIS A 65 6.29 13.02 12.25
N GLU A 66 5.58 13.14 13.37
CA GLU A 66 5.51 14.38 14.18
C GLU A 66 5.18 15.62 13.33
N GLY A 67 4.24 15.47 12.39
CA GLY A 67 3.85 16.55 11.48
C GLY A 67 4.86 16.89 10.38
N VAL A 68 6.02 16.21 10.32
CA VAL A 68 7.06 16.44 9.31
C VAL A 68 7.01 15.35 8.23
N ALA A 69 7.01 15.77 6.95
CA ALA A 69 6.96 14.83 5.84
C ALA A 69 8.25 13.99 5.77
N ILE A 70 8.09 12.66 5.68
CA ILE A 70 9.17 11.71 5.48
C ILE A 70 9.59 11.75 4.01
N ARG A 71 10.67 12.45 3.70
CA ARG A 71 11.15 12.64 2.31
C ARG A 71 12.01 11.48 1.81
N ARG A 72 12.59 10.68 2.70
CA ARG A 72 13.43 9.54 2.34
C ARG A 72 12.55 8.38 1.85
N THR A 73 12.58 8.14 0.55
CA THR A 73 11.71 7.16 -0.12
C THR A 73 11.90 5.76 0.46
N GLU A 74 13.12 5.30 0.64
CA GLU A 74 13.41 3.96 1.15
C GLU A 74 12.84 3.73 2.55
N LEU A 75 12.75 4.79 3.36
CA LEU A 75 12.25 4.72 4.73
C LEU A 75 10.74 4.49 4.76
N TRP A 76 9.97 5.35 4.10
CA TRP A 76 8.52 5.16 4.10
C TRP A 76 8.06 3.94 3.28
N GLN A 77 8.83 3.53 2.25
CA GLN A 77 8.59 2.26 1.56
C GLN A 77 8.80 1.05 2.47
N LEU A 78 9.79 1.11 3.38
CA LEU A 78 9.98 0.09 4.40
C LEU A 78 8.74 0.02 5.31
N PHE A 79 8.26 1.15 5.80
CA PHE A 79 7.04 1.22 6.61
C PHE A 79 5.80 0.70 5.86
N ALA A 80 5.65 1.05 4.58
CA ALA A 80 4.56 0.51 3.75
C ALA A 80 4.59 -1.03 3.66
N GLY A 81 5.78 -1.64 3.69
CA GLY A 81 5.97 -3.09 3.66
C GLY A 81 5.57 -3.82 4.95
N ILE A 82 5.42 -3.10 6.06
CA ILE A 82 4.97 -3.65 7.35
C ILE A 82 3.64 -3.05 7.81
N LEU A 83 2.96 -2.31 6.94
CA LEU A 83 1.64 -1.75 7.20
C LEU A 83 0.56 -2.81 7.07
N ARG A 84 -0.37 -2.85 8.02
CA ARG A 84 -1.53 -3.73 8.03
C ARG A 84 -2.75 -2.98 8.55
N ARG A 85 -3.92 -3.24 7.96
CA ARG A 85 -5.20 -2.83 8.53
C ARG A 85 -5.78 -4.00 9.32
N GLU A 86 -6.17 -3.75 10.56
CA GLU A 86 -6.75 -4.76 11.43
C GLU A 86 -8.29 -4.76 11.41
N ALA A 87 -8.89 -5.74 12.08
CA ALA A 87 -10.34 -5.91 12.13
C ALA A 87 -11.07 -4.73 12.80
N ASP A 88 -10.37 -3.96 13.64
CA ASP A 88 -10.89 -2.72 14.25
C ASP A 88 -10.97 -1.54 13.28
N GLY A 89 -10.54 -1.75 12.02
CA GLY A 89 -10.54 -0.77 10.95
C GLY A 89 -9.36 0.21 10.97
N HIS A 90 -8.46 0.11 11.93
CA HIS A 90 -7.28 0.96 12.02
C HIS A 90 -6.06 0.36 11.32
N TYR A 91 -5.11 1.23 10.97
CA TYR A 91 -3.86 0.85 10.34
C TYR A 91 -2.74 0.81 11.38
N TYR A 92 -1.86 -0.17 11.24
CA TYR A 92 -0.74 -0.39 12.15
C TYR A 92 0.53 -0.71 11.37
N LEU A 93 1.65 -0.15 11.81
CA LEU A 93 2.98 -0.70 11.51
C LEU A 93 3.19 -1.87 12.45
N VAL A 94 3.44 -3.05 11.88
CA VAL A 94 3.52 -4.30 12.66
C VAL A 94 4.90 -4.89 12.56
N THR A 95 5.47 -5.24 13.72
CA THR A 95 6.71 -6.00 13.86
C THR A 95 6.44 -7.27 14.69
N PRO A 96 7.40 -8.20 14.83
CA PRO A 96 7.21 -9.36 15.70
C PRO A 96 6.95 -9.04 17.18
N VAL A 97 7.37 -7.85 17.64
CA VAL A 97 7.38 -7.51 19.09
C VAL A 97 6.35 -6.44 19.46
N GLU A 98 5.98 -5.58 18.51
CA GLU A 98 5.03 -4.49 18.76
C GLU A 98 4.27 -4.10 17.51
N LYS A 99 3.14 -3.42 17.69
CA LYS A 99 2.42 -2.71 16.64
C LYS A 99 2.21 -1.26 17.06
N CYS A 100 2.29 -0.34 16.10
CA CYS A 100 2.07 1.08 16.32
C CYS A 100 0.99 1.60 15.38
N ARG A 101 0.01 2.31 15.94
CA ARG A 101 -1.10 2.85 15.19
C ARG A 101 -0.66 3.98 14.28
N VAL A 102 -1.19 4.01 13.04
CA VAL A 102 -0.94 5.04 12.03
C VAL A 102 -2.26 5.66 11.59
N SER A 103 -2.32 6.98 11.54
CA SER A 103 -3.47 7.71 11.01
C SER A 103 -3.43 7.71 9.48
N VAL A 104 -4.51 7.29 8.83
CA VAL A 104 -4.63 7.28 7.36
C VAL A 104 -5.85 8.10 6.95
N ALA A 105 -5.63 9.15 6.18
CA ALA A 105 -6.70 10.09 5.80
C ALA A 105 -7.72 9.47 4.82
N LEU A 106 -7.25 8.67 3.86
CA LEU A 106 -8.12 8.06 2.85
C LEU A 106 -7.64 6.65 2.47
N HIS A 107 -6.64 6.50 1.63
CA HIS A 107 -5.98 5.24 1.28
C HIS A 107 -4.50 5.33 1.61
N PRO A 108 -3.88 4.27 2.14
CA PRO A 108 -2.48 4.33 2.56
C PRO A 108 -1.49 4.38 1.38
N LEU A 109 -1.92 3.97 0.19
CA LEU A 109 -1.09 3.83 -0.99
C LEU A 109 -1.74 4.51 -2.20
N ILE A 110 -0.91 4.85 -3.20
CA ILE A 110 -1.32 5.51 -4.44
C ILE A 110 -0.89 4.65 -5.64
N ILE A 111 -1.80 4.42 -6.56
CA ILE A 111 -1.50 3.90 -7.89
C ILE A 111 -0.94 5.06 -8.72
N THR A 112 0.31 4.94 -9.11
CA THR A 112 1.02 5.97 -9.89
C THR A 112 0.83 5.78 -11.38
N ASP A 113 0.68 4.51 -11.81
CA ASP A 113 0.52 4.14 -13.20
C ASP A 113 -0.30 2.86 -13.38
N ILE A 114 -0.91 2.71 -14.57
CA ILE A 114 -1.62 1.50 -14.98
C ILE A 114 -1.24 1.19 -16.42
N GLU A 115 -0.74 -0.02 -16.66
CA GLU A 115 -0.30 -0.46 -17.98
C GLU A 115 -0.92 -1.82 -18.33
N PRO A 116 -1.33 -2.02 -19.59
CA PRO A 116 -1.76 -3.32 -20.05
C PRO A 116 -0.57 -4.25 -20.24
N GLN A 117 -0.69 -5.47 -19.74
CA GLN A 117 0.24 -6.57 -19.97
C GLN A 117 -0.47 -7.69 -20.73
N SER A 118 0.17 -8.21 -21.78
CA SER A 118 -0.35 -9.38 -22.49
C SER A 118 -0.11 -10.64 -21.65
N ASP A 119 -1.16 -11.40 -21.42
CA ASP A 119 -1.15 -12.70 -20.77
C ASP A 119 -1.76 -13.74 -21.73
N PRO A 120 -1.31 -15.01 -21.72
CA PRO A 120 -1.93 -16.07 -22.53
C PRO A 120 -3.44 -16.25 -22.29
N GLN A 121 -3.96 -15.82 -21.14
CA GLN A 121 -5.36 -15.87 -20.75
C GLN A 121 -6.15 -14.59 -21.05
N GLY A 122 -5.49 -13.58 -21.67
CA GLY A 122 -6.06 -12.28 -22.01
C GLY A 122 -5.24 -11.11 -21.45
N ALA A 123 -5.68 -9.88 -21.75
CA ALA A 123 -5.01 -8.69 -21.23
C ALA A 123 -5.25 -8.54 -19.73
N VAL A 124 -4.19 -8.23 -18.99
CA VAL A 124 -4.22 -7.88 -17.59
C VAL A 124 -3.67 -6.48 -17.39
N LEU A 125 -4.39 -5.63 -16.69
CA LEU A 125 -3.91 -4.30 -16.33
C LEU A 125 -3.06 -4.40 -15.06
N MET A 126 -1.86 -3.85 -15.11
CA MET A 126 -0.92 -3.83 -14.00
C MET A 126 -0.90 -2.44 -13.36
N ALA A 127 -1.21 -2.38 -12.08
CA ALA A 127 -1.20 -1.16 -11.28
C ALA A 127 0.13 -1.02 -10.54
N SER A 128 0.90 0.02 -10.84
CA SER A 128 2.14 0.37 -10.17
C SER A 128 1.86 1.25 -8.95
N LEU A 129 2.41 0.90 -7.80
CA LEU A 129 2.23 1.64 -6.55
C LEU A 129 3.38 2.63 -6.30
N ASN A 130 3.05 3.73 -5.63
CA ASN A 130 4.06 4.68 -5.14
C ASN A 130 5.11 4.02 -4.22
N ALA A 131 4.73 2.96 -3.49
CA ALA A 131 5.64 2.20 -2.64
C ALA A 131 6.59 1.26 -3.42
N GLY A 132 6.41 1.08 -4.74
CA GLY A 132 7.27 0.27 -5.60
C GLY A 132 6.71 -1.10 -5.96
N GLY A 133 5.58 -1.51 -5.40
CA GLY A 133 4.90 -2.75 -5.79
C GLY A 133 4.12 -2.62 -7.09
N VAL A 134 3.87 -3.76 -7.74
CA VAL A 134 3.04 -3.83 -8.96
C VAL A 134 2.00 -4.94 -8.74
N PHE A 135 0.72 -4.66 -9.03
CA PHE A 135 -0.39 -5.57 -8.79
C PHE A 135 -1.25 -5.74 -10.04
N PRO A 136 -1.65 -6.97 -10.39
CA PRO A 136 -2.60 -7.20 -11.47
C PRO A 136 -4.00 -6.80 -11.02
N ILE A 137 -4.69 -5.99 -11.80
CA ILE A 137 -6.11 -5.72 -11.60
C ILE A 137 -6.88 -6.98 -12.01
N SER A 138 -7.53 -7.63 -11.05
CA SER A 138 -8.13 -8.95 -11.23
C SER A 138 -9.18 -9.23 -10.15
N ALA A 139 -9.77 -10.42 -10.17
CA ALA A 139 -10.67 -10.86 -9.09
C ALA A 139 -9.99 -10.85 -7.70
N ALA A 140 -8.67 -11.11 -7.64
CA ALA A 140 -7.91 -11.08 -6.38
C ALA A 140 -7.62 -9.64 -5.91
N TYR A 141 -7.50 -8.70 -6.83
CA TYR A 141 -7.24 -7.28 -6.56
C TYR A 141 -8.25 -6.42 -7.34
N PRO A 142 -9.51 -6.42 -6.90
CA PRO A 142 -10.60 -5.78 -7.63
C PRO A 142 -10.53 -4.26 -7.54
N ILE A 143 -11.04 -3.61 -8.60
CA ILE A 143 -11.32 -2.18 -8.60
C ILE A 143 -12.62 -1.91 -7.87
N ALA A 144 -12.63 -0.85 -7.07
CA ALA A 144 -13.84 -0.18 -6.58
C ALA A 144 -13.68 1.34 -6.70
N LEU A 145 -14.75 2.07 -6.54
CA LEU A 145 -14.76 3.54 -6.63
C LEU A 145 -14.82 4.17 -5.23
N GLU A 146 -14.04 5.22 -5.01
CA GLU A 146 -14.00 5.95 -3.74
C GLU A 146 -14.85 7.24 -3.82
N PRO A 147 -16.01 7.28 -3.18
CA PRO A 147 -16.89 8.45 -3.24
C PRO A 147 -16.23 9.72 -2.69
N ARG A 148 -15.37 9.59 -1.66
CA ARG A 148 -14.67 10.72 -1.04
C ARG A 148 -13.57 11.29 -1.94
N ALA A 149 -13.19 10.56 -3.01
CA ALA A 149 -12.24 11.01 -4.04
C ALA A 149 -12.95 11.24 -5.38
N SER A 150 -14.20 11.74 -5.35
CA SER A 150 -15.00 12.04 -6.55
C SER A 150 -15.15 10.83 -7.50
N GLY A 151 -15.24 9.62 -6.94
CA GLY A 151 -15.38 8.40 -7.72
C GLY A 151 -14.09 7.89 -8.36
N ALA A 152 -12.92 8.38 -7.96
CA ALA A 152 -11.66 7.80 -8.44
C ALA A 152 -11.54 6.33 -8.02
N ALA A 153 -10.97 5.50 -8.90
CA ALA A 153 -10.81 4.08 -8.63
C ALA A 153 -9.73 3.81 -7.58
N TYR A 154 -9.94 2.77 -6.80
CA TYR A 154 -8.90 2.16 -5.97
C TYR A 154 -8.89 0.64 -6.16
N ILE A 155 -7.80 -0.02 -5.80
CA ILE A 155 -7.73 -1.47 -5.72
C ILE A 155 -7.61 -1.92 -4.28
N SER A 156 -8.22 -3.07 -3.97
CA SER A 156 -8.00 -3.78 -2.70
C SER A 156 -6.71 -4.57 -2.77
N LEU A 157 -5.94 -4.57 -1.69
CA LEU A 157 -4.61 -5.15 -1.60
C LEU A 157 -4.52 -6.12 -0.41
N PRO A 158 -3.48 -6.95 -0.34
CA PRO A 158 -3.23 -7.78 0.83
C PRO A 158 -3.17 -6.98 2.13
N GLN A 159 -3.32 -7.64 3.25
CA GLN A 159 -3.25 -7.08 4.60
C GLN A 159 -4.33 -6.01 4.89
N GLY A 160 -5.46 -6.05 4.19
CA GLY A 160 -6.54 -5.07 4.33
C GLY A 160 -6.19 -3.68 3.80
N LEU A 161 -5.11 -3.56 3.04
CA LEU A 161 -4.68 -2.31 2.45
C LEU A 161 -5.46 -1.98 1.17
N SER A 162 -5.28 -0.78 0.69
CA SER A 162 -5.84 -0.31 -0.58
C SER A 162 -4.95 0.77 -1.20
N ALA A 163 -5.05 0.93 -2.51
CA ALA A 163 -4.33 1.96 -3.24
C ALA A 163 -5.30 2.74 -4.13
N LEU A 164 -5.33 4.05 -3.97
CA LEU A 164 -6.15 4.98 -4.75
C LEU A 164 -5.41 5.37 -6.03
N CYS A 165 -6.10 5.46 -7.15
CA CYS A 165 -5.53 6.02 -8.36
C CYS A 165 -5.09 7.47 -8.16
N SER A 166 -3.84 7.77 -8.53
CA SER A 166 -3.45 9.15 -8.80
C SER A 166 -4.32 9.72 -9.93
N ARG A 167 -4.37 11.04 -10.05
CA ARG A 167 -5.11 11.68 -11.14
C ARG A 167 -4.67 11.17 -12.52
N ALA A 168 -3.36 10.99 -12.73
CA ALA A 168 -2.81 10.50 -13.99
C ALA A 168 -3.21 9.03 -14.25
N ALA A 169 -3.10 8.16 -13.24
CA ALA A 169 -3.51 6.76 -13.35
C ALA A 169 -5.02 6.63 -13.59
N TRP A 170 -5.83 7.47 -12.95
CA TRP A 170 -7.28 7.51 -13.16
C TRP A 170 -7.63 7.88 -14.60
N TYR A 171 -7.07 8.95 -15.15
CA TYR A 171 -7.31 9.31 -16.55
C TYR A 171 -6.85 8.22 -17.53
N ARG A 172 -5.73 7.57 -17.26
CA ARG A 172 -5.26 6.44 -18.07
C ARG A 172 -6.22 5.27 -18.00
N LEU A 173 -6.73 4.94 -16.81
CA LEU A 173 -7.71 3.89 -16.63
C LEU A 173 -9.01 4.17 -17.40
N VAL A 174 -9.54 5.38 -17.26
CA VAL A 174 -10.76 5.81 -17.97
C VAL A 174 -10.55 5.77 -19.49
N ALA A 175 -9.38 6.16 -19.99
CA ALA A 175 -9.06 6.08 -21.42
C ALA A 175 -8.99 4.64 -21.98
N MET A 176 -8.80 3.64 -21.12
CA MET A 176 -8.82 2.22 -21.47
C MET A 176 -10.23 1.60 -21.35
N ALA A 177 -11.18 2.32 -20.75
CA ALA A 177 -12.57 1.86 -20.67
C ALA A 177 -13.23 1.88 -22.05
N GLY A 178 -14.07 0.87 -22.31
CA GLY A 178 -14.91 0.87 -23.49
C GLY A 178 -16.04 1.94 -23.43
N ASP A 179 -16.82 2.01 -24.49
CA ASP A 179 -17.98 2.92 -24.57
C ASP A 179 -19.02 2.67 -23.46
N ASP A 180 -19.00 1.51 -22.86
CA ASP A 180 -19.84 1.10 -21.74
C ASP A 180 -19.27 1.48 -20.35
N ASN A 181 -18.19 2.25 -20.30
CA ASN A 181 -17.48 2.60 -19.05
C ASN A 181 -17.02 1.39 -18.23
N VAL A 182 -16.65 0.30 -18.88
CA VAL A 182 -16.21 -0.93 -18.22
C VAL A 182 -14.76 -1.23 -18.56
N ILE A 183 -13.98 -1.54 -17.55
CA ILE A 183 -12.62 -2.06 -17.69
C ILE A 183 -12.67 -3.59 -17.69
N ALA A 184 -12.00 -4.20 -18.67
CA ALA A 184 -11.75 -5.64 -18.68
C ALA A 184 -10.29 -5.92 -18.33
N SER A 185 -10.07 -6.73 -17.30
CA SER A 185 -8.73 -7.10 -16.85
C SER A 185 -8.75 -8.44 -16.12
N GLY A 186 -7.80 -9.33 -16.44
CA GLY A 186 -7.67 -10.63 -15.78
C GLY A 186 -8.95 -11.50 -15.84
N GLY A 187 -9.69 -11.41 -16.93
CA GLY A 187 -10.96 -12.14 -17.12
C GLY A 187 -12.16 -11.56 -16.36
N VAL A 188 -12.01 -10.42 -15.71
CA VAL A 188 -13.07 -9.74 -14.92
C VAL A 188 -13.42 -8.40 -15.56
N ARG A 189 -14.68 -8.00 -15.42
CA ARG A 189 -15.20 -6.71 -15.88
C ARG A 189 -15.51 -5.83 -14.67
N PHE A 190 -14.99 -4.60 -14.68
CA PHE A 190 -15.13 -3.61 -13.60
C PHE A 190 -15.82 -2.35 -14.14
N PRO A 191 -17.06 -2.05 -13.71
CA PRO A 191 -17.70 -0.78 -14.07
C PRO A 191 -17.02 0.41 -13.38
N LEU A 192 -16.92 1.53 -14.10
CA LEU A 192 -16.38 2.80 -13.59
C LEU A 192 -17.49 3.84 -13.30
N SER A 193 -18.70 3.38 -13.08
CA SER A 193 -19.88 4.22 -12.77
C SER A 193 -20.82 3.49 -11.84
#